data_1f89eda2abea9079a9a826b5f398163f
#
_entry.id   1f89eda2abea9079a9a826b5f398163f
#
_cell.length_a   1.000
_cell.length_b   1.000
_cell.length_c   1.000
_cell.angle_alpha   90.00
_cell.angle_beta   90.00
_cell.angle_gamma   90.00
#
_symmetry.space_group_name_H-M   'P 1'
#
loop_
_entity.id
_entity.type
_entity.pdbx_description
1 polymer ?
#
loop_
_entity_poly.entity_id
_entity_poly.type
_entity_poly.pdbx_seq_one_letter_code
_entity_poly.pdbx_strand_id
1 'polypeptide(L)'
;EKLQIIVAVIANNVVKSFDNASFEYYGEGGSPWKSLGTGYYTDDILGSMWGLPPTTYEVEILEHTENPGLYRLVNPYNNKVYPAEYAELFASSLSNSLAPEGYTLEVNATDPEGVYIQKQTLGLDFGDGEWAFETEGSRYLANYDMATLKGAGYMGAIVDGVIKFPAFK
;
A
#
# COMPACT_ATOMS: atom_id res chain seq x y z
N GLU A 1 -17.15 7.11 6.10
CA GLU A 1 -17.96 7.74 5.04
C GLU A 1 -17.05 8.49 4.08
N LYS A 2 -17.22 8.29 2.77
CA LYS A 2 -16.47 9.03 1.74
C LYS A 2 -17.23 10.29 1.39
N LEU A 3 -16.59 11.43 1.54
CA LEU A 3 -17.11 12.73 1.18
C LEU A 3 -16.38 13.26 -0.05
N GLN A 4 -17.09 14.00 -0.88
CA GLN A 4 -16.54 14.67 -2.04
C GLN A 4 -16.79 16.17 -1.94
N ILE A 5 -15.74 16.96 -2.08
CA ILE A 5 -15.84 18.42 -2.22
C ILE A 5 -15.69 18.76 -3.70
N ILE A 6 -16.62 19.56 -4.21
CA ILE A 6 -16.56 20.12 -5.55
C ILE A 6 -16.39 21.63 -5.41
N VAL A 7 -15.30 22.15 -5.94
CA VAL A 7 -15.05 23.59 -6.02
C VAL A 7 -15.25 24.04 -7.47
N ALA A 8 -16.17 24.95 -7.70
CA ALA A 8 -16.46 25.47 -9.01
C ALA A 8 -16.21 26.98 -9.08
N VAL A 9 -15.53 27.44 -10.12
CA VAL A 9 -15.43 28.87 -10.45
C VAL A 9 -16.57 29.21 -11.40
N ILE A 10 -17.46 30.08 -10.94
CA ILE A 10 -18.64 30.54 -11.72
C ILE A 10 -18.47 32.01 -12.09
N ALA A 11 -18.60 32.30 -13.36
CA ALA A 11 -18.65 33.67 -13.86
C ALA A 11 -19.81 33.83 -14.87
N ASN A 12 -20.61 34.87 -14.66
CA ASN A 12 -21.81 35.13 -15.47
C ASN A 12 -22.80 33.96 -15.53
N ASN A 13 -23.00 33.28 -14.40
CA ASN A 13 -23.82 32.07 -14.25
C ASN A 13 -23.35 30.87 -15.10
N VAL A 14 -22.12 30.87 -15.54
CA VAL A 14 -21.50 29.74 -16.26
C VAL A 14 -20.33 29.21 -15.47
N VAL A 15 -20.28 27.89 -15.26
CA VAL A 15 -19.14 27.22 -14.68
C VAL A 15 -17.96 27.35 -15.63
N LYS A 16 -16.88 27.97 -15.15
CA LYS A 16 -15.64 28.20 -15.92
C LYS A 16 -14.60 27.12 -15.68
N SER A 17 -14.52 26.66 -14.46
CA SER A 17 -13.69 25.52 -14.07
C SER A 17 -14.28 24.88 -12.84
N PHE A 18 -13.97 23.60 -12.65
CA PHE A 18 -14.26 22.91 -11.39
C PHE A 18 -13.09 21.98 -11.06
N ASP A 19 -12.92 21.78 -9.77
CA ASP A 19 -12.03 20.77 -9.22
C ASP A 19 -12.81 19.95 -8.21
N ASN A 20 -12.41 18.69 -8.01
CA ASN A 20 -13.00 17.84 -7.01
C ASN A 20 -11.92 17.15 -6.20
N ALA A 21 -12.15 17.04 -4.91
CA ALA A 21 -11.33 16.25 -4.00
C ALA A 21 -12.23 15.30 -3.23
N SER A 22 -11.79 14.07 -3.07
CA SER A 22 -12.43 13.09 -2.20
C SER A 22 -11.58 12.89 -0.95
N PHE A 23 -12.23 12.75 0.20
CA PHE A 23 -11.57 12.46 1.47
C PHE A 23 -12.45 11.53 2.30
N GLU A 24 -11.82 10.79 3.18
CA GLU A 24 -12.53 9.99 4.16
C GLU A 24 -12.85 10.83 5.40
N TYR A 25 -14.13 10.85 5.79
CA TYR A 25 -14.58 11.51 7.00
C TYR A 25 -14.91 10.46 8.07
N TYR A 26 -14.21 10.53 9.17
CA TYR A 26 -14.36 9.58 10.29
C TYR A 26 -15.26 10.09 11.42
N GLY A 27 -15.94 11.22 11.24
CA GLY A 27 -16.80 11.84 12.24
C GLY A 27 -16.00 12.48 13.38
N GLU A 28 -16.65 12.67 14.51
CA GLU A 28 -16.03 13.26 15.71
C GLU A 28 -14.98 12.35 16.36
N GLY A 29 -14.97 11.05 16.03
CA GLY A 29 -14.01 10.07 16.53
C GLY A 29 -12.62 10.15 15.90
N GLY A 30 -12.46 10.92 14.82
CA GLY A 30 -11.19 11.03 14.08
C GLY A 30 -10.85 9.81 13.24
N SER A 31 -9.60 9.72 12.79
CA SER A 31 -9.12 8.59 12.01
C SER A 31 -9.08 7.30 12.85
N PRO A 32 -9.56 6.16 12.32
CA PRO A 32 -9.40 4.87 13.00
C PRO A 32 -7.96 4.35 12.96
N TRP A 33 -7.04 5.10 12.37
CA TRP A 33 -5.64 4.74 12.23
C TRP A 33 -4.77 5.53 13.19
N LYS A 34 -3.98 4.82 13.99
CA LYS A 34 -3.01 5.38 14.94
C LYS A 34 -1.60 5.13 14.43
N SER A 35 -0.77 6.17 14.42
CA SER A 35 0.65 6.01 14.10
C SER A 35 1.36 5.20 15.19
N LEU A 36 2.11 4.20 14.78
CA LEU A 36 3.07 3.45 15.60
C LEU A 36 4.48 4.05 15.49
N GLY A 37 4.66 5.07 14.64
CA GLY A 37 5.96 5.64 14.30
C GLY A 37 6.55 5.03 13.04
N THR A 38 7.87 5.10 12.92
CA THR A 38 8.62 4.63 11.76
C THR A 38 9.04 3.16 11.94
N GLY A 39 8.87 2.37 10.88
CA GLY A 39 9.38 1.01 10.77
C GLY A 39 10.19 0.83 9.50
N TYR A 40 10.72 -0.37 9.29
CA TYR A 40 11.50 -0.71 8.10
C TYR A 40 10.70 -1.58 7.14
N TYR A 41 10.68 -1.19 5.88
CA TYR A 41 10.11 -1.95 4.79
C TYR A 41 11.22 -2.40 3.84
N THR A 42 11.26 -3.70 3.54
CA THR A 42 12.18 -4.25 2.55
C THR A 42 11.40 -4.61 1.31
N ASP A 43 11.72 -3.94 0.22
CA ASP A 43 11.22 -4.24 -1.11
C ASP A 43 12.21 -5.13 -1.84
N ASP A 44 11.77 -6.33 -2.23
CA ASP A 44 12.49 -7.25 -3.10
C ASP A 44 11.71 -7.58 -4.39
N ILE A 45 10.51 -7.03 -4.54
CA ILE A 45 9.62 -7.31 -5.66
C ILE A 45 9.90 -6.35 -6.83
N LEU A 46 9.70 -5.04 -6.61
CA LEU A 46 9.92 -4.05 -7.68
C LEU A 46 11.38 -4.01 -8.11
N GLY A 47 12.30 -3.96 -7.15
CA GLY A 47 13.73 -3.98 -7.44
C GLY A 47 14.13 -5.19 -8.30
N SER A 48 13.65 -6.38 -7.97
CA SER A 48 13.99 -7.62 -8.69
C SER A 48 13.52 -7.63 -10.15
N MET A 49 12.43 -6.94 -10.47
CA MET A 49 11.94 -6.81 -11.86
C MET A 49 12.94 -6.11 -12.78
N TRP A 50 13.82 -5.28 -12.21
CA TRP A 50 14.90 -4.58 -12.93
C TRP A 50 16.30 -5.07 -12.56
N GLY A 51 16.39 -6.23 -11.89
CA GLY A 51 17.67 -6.81 -11.51
C GLY A 51 18.38 -6.09 -10.35
N LEU A 52 17.66 -5.32 -9.57
CA LEU A 52 18.19 -4.63 -8.39
C LEU A 52 18.17 -5.53 -7.16
N PRO A 53 19.07 -5.33 -6.21
CA PRO A 53 19.04 -6.05 -4.92
C PRO A 53 17.84 -5.58 -4.08
N PRO A 54 17.40 -6.40 -3.11
CA PRO A 54 16.40 -5.98 -2.12
C PRO A 54 16.82 -4.68 -1.44
N THR A 55 15.88 -3.76 -1.28
CA THR A 55 16.13 -2.43 -0.71
C THR A 55 15.30 -2.25 0.54
N THR A 56 15.95 -1.81 1.62
CA THR A 56 15.30 -1.53 2.91
C THR A 56 15.30 -0.03 3.17
N TYR A 57 14.15 0.51 3.53
CA TYR A 57 13.99 1.93 3.85
C TYR A 57 12.91 2.15 4.91
N GLU A 58 12.90 3.35 5.49
CA GLU A 58 11.97 3.71 6.55
C GLU A 58 10.61 4.12 5.97
N VAL A 59 9.54 3.65 6.62
CA VAL A 59 8.15 4.04 6.32
C VAL A 59 7.40 4.30 7.61
N GLU A 60 6.44 5.22 7.59
CA GLU A 60 5.50 5.36 8.70
C GLU A 60 4.53 4.17 8.70
N ILE A 61 4.28 3.63 9.89
CA ILE A 61 3.36 2.50 10.10
C ILE A 61 2.17 3.00 10.93
N LEU A 62 0.98 2.74 10.42
CA LEU A 62 -0.27 2.97 11.14
C LEU A 62 -0.89 1.62 11.52
N GLU A 63 -1.57 1.57 12.67
CA GLU A 63 -2.38 0.43 13.10
C GLU A 63 -3.83 0.86 13.27
N HIS A 64 -4.76 -0.02 12.89
CA HIS A 64 -6.18 0.24 13.05
C HIS A 64 -6.58 0.10 14.52
N THR A 65 -7.22 1.11 15.10
CA THR A 65 -7.52 1.18 16.53
C THR A 65 -8.54 0.14 17.02
N GLU A 66 -9.47 -0.27 16.15
CA GLU A 66 -10.50 -1.24 16.46
C GLU A 66 -10.17 -2.66 15.99
N ASN A 67 -9.18 -2.80 15.09
CA ASN A 67 -8.75 -4.07 14.55
C ASN A 67 -7.21 -4.20 14.68
N PRO A 68 -6.69 -4.49 15.89
CA PRO A 68 -5.25 -4.67 16.10
C PRO A 68 -4.68 -5.74 15.17
N GLY A 69 -3.49 -5.47 14.62
CA GLY A 69 -2.87 -6.32 13.60
C GLY A 69 -3.27 -5.98 12.16
N LEU A 70 -4.19 -5.02 11.95
CA LEU A 70 -4.39 -4.43 10.63
C LEU A 70 -3.51 -3.18 10.52
N TYR A 71 -2.51 -3.22 9.65
CA TYR A 71 -1.50 -2.18 9.49
C TYR A 71 -1.60 -1.48 8.15
N ARG A 72 -1.12 -0.23 8.09
CA ARG A 72 -0.87 0.52 6.86
C ARG A 72 0.55 1.06 6.85
N LEU A 73 1.26 0.84 5.75
CA LEU A 73 2.51 1.52 5.44
C LEU A 73 2.17 2.74 4.60
N VAL A 74 2.65 3.92 5.00
CA VAL A 74 2.29 5.19 4.36
C VAL A 74 3.24 5.48 3.20
N ASN A 75 2.69 5.63 2.01
CA ASN A 75 3.40 6.01 0.77
C ASN A 75 4.69 5.19 0.52
N PRO A 76 4.69 3.84 0.63
CA PRO A 76 5.91 3.05 0.58
C PRO A 76 6.68 3.16 -0.74
N TYR A 77 6.03 3.60 -1.82
CA TYR A 77 6.63 3.76 -3.16
C TYR A 77 6.63 5.22 -3.65
N ASN A 78 6.59 6.17 -2.72
CA ASN A 78 6.70 7.58 -3.03
C ASN A 78 8.16 8.05 -3.00
N ASN A 79 8.52 9.03 -3.82
CA ASN A 79 9.87 9.59 -3.90
C ASN A 79 10.39 10.25 -2.61
N LYS A 80 9.53 10.46 -1.61
CA LYS A 80 9.94 10.98 -0.30
C LYS A 80 10.48 9.91 0.64
N VAL A 81 10.07 8.65 0.44
CA VAL A 81 10.48 7.51 1.27
C VAL A 81 11.29 6.48 0.49
N TYR A 82 10.98 6.30 -0.79
CA TYR A 82 11.70 5.39 -1.67
C TYR A 82 13.09 5.96 -1.99
N PRO A 83 14.18 5.17 -1.90
CA PRO A 83 15.53 5.65 -2.13
C PRO A 83 15.71 6.35 -3.48
N ALA A 84 16.36 7.51 -3.49
CA ALA A 84 16.48 8.38 -4.66
C ALA A 84 17.13 7.69 -5.87
N GLU A 85 18.15 6.85 -5.63
CA GLU A 85 18.85 6.10 -6.69
C GLU A 85 17.93 5.12 -7.44
N TYR A 86 16.93 4.57 -6.74
CA TYR A 86 15.92 3.72 -7.37
C TYR A 86 14.87 4.54 -8.10
N ALA A 87 14.50 5.69 -7.54
CA ALA A 87 13.60 6.63 -8.20
C ALA A 87 14.15 7.12 -9.54
N GLU A 88 15.44 7.46 -9.58
CA GLU A 88 16.13 7.88 -10.82
C GLU A 88 16.17 6.76 -11.86
N LEU A 89 16.45 5.52 -11.42
CA LEU A 89 16.47 4.37 -12.32
C LEU A 89 15.09 4.12 -12.93
N PHE A 90 14.03 4.14 -12.13
CA PHE A 90 12.67 3.97 -12.63
C PHE A 90 12.28 5.10 -13.58
N ALA A 91 12.59 6.35 -13.24
CA ALA A 91 12.33 7.49 -14.09
C ALA A 91 13.07 7.44 -15.43
N SER A 92 14.28 6.89 -15.46
CA SER A 92 15.06 6.72 -16.71
C SER A 92 14.57 5.59 -17.60
N SER A 93 13.97 4.57 -16.99
CA SER A 93 13.57 3.33 -17.70
C SER A 93 12.10 3.34 -18.11
N LEU A 94 11.26 4.10 -17.41
CA LEU A 94 9.80 4.04 -17.53
C LEU A 94 9.20 5.45 -17.46
N SER A 95 8.08 5.64 -18.14
CA SER A 95 7.40 6.94 -18.22
C SER A 95 6.75 7.39 -16.91
N ASN A 96 6.53 6.47 -15.96
CA ASN A 96 5.92 6.76 -14.67
C ASN A 96 6.43 5.78 -13.62
N SER A 97 7.22 6.24 -12.67
CA SER A 97 8.06 5.36 -11.88
C SER A 97 7.62 5.18 -10.43
N LEU A 98 7.02 6.17 -9.80
CA LEU A 98 6.71 6.14 -8.36
C LEU A 98 5.27 6.52 -8.09
N ALA A 99 4.71 5.92 -7.04
CA ALA A 99 3.37 6.26 -6.58
C ALA A 99 3.32 7.72 -6.11
N PRO A 100 2.26 8.48 -6.44
CA PRO A 100 2.01 9.78 -5.86
C PRO A 100 1.74 9.67 -4.34
N GLU A 101 1.71 10.81 -3.65
CA GLU A 101 1.32 10.84 -2.23
C GLU A 101 -0.12 10.38 -2.01
N GLY A 102 -0.40 9.88 -0.81
CA GLY A 102 -1.75 9.50 -0.37
C GLY A 102 -2.07 8.01 -0.51
N TYR A 103 -1.15 7.20 -1.05
CA TYR A 103 -1.32 5.75 -1.09
C TYR A 103 -0.80 5.09 0.19
N THR A 104 -1.45 4.01 0.58
CA THR A 104 -1.02 3.17 1.69
C THR A 104 -1.01 1.72 1.26
N LEU A 105 -0.03 0.96 1.73
CA LEU A 105 -0.04 -0.50 1.62
C LEU A 105 -0.66 -1.08 2.89
N GLU A 106 -1.87 -1.64 2.78
CA GLU A 106 -2.55 -2.29 3.88
C GLU A 106 -2.14 -3.74 4.01
N VAL A 107 -1.77 -4.14 5.22
CA VAL A 107 -1.32 -5.49 5.57
C VAL A 107 -2.22 -6.04 6.67
N ASN A 108 -2.86 -7.17 6.42
CA ASN A 108 -3.65 -7.87 7.41
C ASN A 108 -2.78 -8.89 8.15
N ALA A 109 -2.48 -8.60 9.40
CA ALA A 109 -1.76 -9.46 10.34
C ALA A 109 -2.58 -9.68 11.63
N THR A 110 -3.90 -9.63 11.54
CA THR A 110 -4.80 -9.94 12.66
C THR A 110 -4.66 -11.39 13.13
N ASP A 111 -4.25 -12.28 12.24
CA ASP A 111 -3.66 -13.59 12.58
C ASP A 111 -2.15 -13.52 12.32
N PRO A 112 -1.31 -13.56 13.38
CA PRO A 112 0.14 -13.39 13.23
C PRO A 112 0.83 -14.54 12.47
N GLU A 113 0.17 -15.67 12.28
CA GLU A 113 0.65 -16.80 11.47
C GLU A 113 -0.06 -16.88 10.10
N GLY A 114 -0.96 -15.95 9.82
CA GLY A 114 -1.78 -15.90 8.62
C GLY A 114 -1.77 -14.52 7.97
N VAL A 115 -0.59 -13.89 7.86
CA VAL A 115 -0.47 -12.53 7.34
C VAL A 115 -0.62 -12.51 5.81
N TYR A 116 -1.38 -11.53 5.31
CA TYR A 116 -1.59 -11.35 3.88
C TYR A 116 -1.84 -9.89 3.50
N ILE A 117 -1.68 -9.60 2.22
CA ILE A 117 -2.02 -8.33 1.61
C ILE A 117 -3.14 -8.60 0.61
N GLN A 118 -4.31 -8.01 0.84
CA GLN A 118 -5.41 -8.06 -0.13
C GLN A 118 -5.07 -7.26 -1.38
N LYS A 119 -5.67 -7.63 -2.50
CA LYS A 119 -5.52 -6.91 -3.76
C LYS A 119 -5.86 -5.45 -3.58
N GLN A 120 -4.89 -4.59 -3.84
CA GLN A 120 -5.00 -3.14 -3.72
C GLN A 120 -4.06 -2.45 -4.70
N THR A 121 -4.36 -1.21 -5.06
CA THR A 121 -3.50 -0.38 -5.89
C THR A 121 -2.64 0.53 -5.03
N LEU A 122 -1.44 0.83 -5.51
CA LEU A 122 -0.46 1.68 -4.83
C LEU A 122 -0.13 2.95 -5.63
N GLY A 123 -0.88 3.21 -6.71
CA GLY A 123 -0.63 4.33 -7.60
C GLY A 123 0.59 4.14 -8.52
N LEU A 124 1.14 2.94 -8.60
CA LEU A 124 2.22 2.61 -9.52
C LEU A 124 1.65 2.36 -10.92
N ASP A 125 2.13 3.13 -11.89
CA ASP A 125 1.78 3.00 -13.30
C ASP A 125 3.05 3.10 -14.15
N PHE A 126 3.35 2.06 -14.89
CA PHE A 126 4.54 1.98 -15.75
C PHE A 126 4.19 2.18 -17.23
N GLY A 127 3.01 2.74 -17.53
CA GLY A 127 2.57 3.06 -18.88
C GLY A 127 1.54 2.08 -19.45
N ASP A 128 1.19 1.04 -18.72
CA ASP A 128 0.21 0.01 -19.08
C ASP A 128 -1.02 -0.01 -18.15
N GLY A 129 -1.14 1.00 -17.27
CA GLY A 129 -2.19 1.17 -16.29
C GLY A 129 -1.74 0.96 -14.85
N GLU A 130 -2.62 1.23 -13.91
CA GLU A 130 -2.32 1.15 -12.48
C GLU A 130 -2.14 -0.33 -12.04
N TRP A 131 -1.00 -0.60 -11.42
CA TRP A 131 -0.68 -1.94 -10.94
C TRP A 131 -1.35 -2.24 -9.61
N ALA A 132 -1.86 -3.47 -9.49
CA ALA A 132 -2.40 -3.98 -8.24
C ALA A 132 -1.41 -4.92 -7.54
N PHE A 133 -1.35 -4.78 -6.23
CA PHE A 133 -0.56 -5.58 -5.32
C PHE A 133 -1.43 -6.55 -4.55
N GLU A 134 -1.00 -7.80 -4.42
CA GLU A 134 -1.59 -8.80 -3.53
C GLU A 134 -0.58 -9.89 -3.20
N THR A 135 -0.73 -10.55 -2.06
CA THR A 135 0.02 -11.78 -1.77
C THR A 135 -0.65 -12.99 -2.42
N GLU A 136 0.14 -14.01 -2.73
CA GLU A 136 -0.37 -15.25 -3.31
C GLU A 136 -1.42 -15.93 -2.41
N GLY A 137 -1.17 -15.95 -1.09
CA GLY A 137 -2.12 -16.47 -0.12
C GLY A 137 -3.45 -15.73 -0.14
N SER A 138 -3.44 -14.38 -0.28
CA SER A 138 -4.66 -13.58 -0.42
C SER A 138 -5.50 -14.00 -1.62
N ARG A 139 -4.86 -14.24 -2.76
CA ARG A 139 -5.53 -14.70 -3.98
C ARG A 139 -6.26 -16.01 -3.79
N TYR A 140 -5.69 -16.91 -3.00
CA TYR A 140 -6.27 -18.24 -2.77
C TYR A 140 -7.33 -18.29 -1.66
N LEU A 141 -7.45 -17.24 -0.81
CA LEU A 141 -8.49 -17.17 0.22
C LEU A 141 -9.94 -17.28 -0.33
N ALA A 142 -10.13 -16.98 -1.61
CA ALA A 142 -11.44 -17.18 -2.26
C ALA A 142 -11.85 -18.66 -2.41
N ASN A 143 -10.87 -19.58 -2.38
CA ASN A 143 -11.09 -21.01 -2.69
C ASN A 143 -10.66 -21.96 -1.56
N TYR A 144 -9.83 -21.48 -0.62
CA TYR A 144 -9.25 -22.28 0.46
C TYR A 144 -9.38 -21.56 1.79
N ASP A 145 -9.52 -22.32 2.88
CA ASP A 145 -9.50 -21.75 4.21
C ASP A 145 -8.07 -21.36 4.67
N MET A 146 -8.00 -20.50 5.67
CA MET A 146 -6.75 -19.99 6.22
C MET A 146 -5.83 -21.11 6.73
N ALA A 147 -6.37 -22.14 7.38
CA ALA A 147 -5.58 -23.22 7.94
C ALA A 147 -4.87 -24.02 6.83
N THR A 148 -5.59 -24.31 5.74
CA THR A 148 -5.04 -24.95 4.54
C THR A 148 -3.91 -24.14 3.93
N LEU A 149 -4.10 -22.82 3.79
CA LEU A 149 -3.10 -21.94 3.18
C LEU A 149 -1.87 -21.76 4.07
N LYS A 150 -2.04 -21.70 5.39
CA LYS A 150 -0.94 -21.70 6.36
C LYS A 150 -0.14 -23.00 6.26
N GLY A 151 -0.81 -24.15 6.27
CA GLY A 151 -0.18 -25.46 6.14
C GLY A 151 0.59 -25.65 4.82
N ALA A 152 0.11 -25.05 3.75
CA ALA A 152 0.75 -25.07 2.43
C ALA A 152 1.88 -24.01 2.28
N GLY A 153 2.06 -23.11 3.25
CA GLY A 153 3.10 -22.09 3.26
C GLY A 153 2.85 -20.95 2.27
N TYR A 154 1.59 -20.57 2.06
CA TYR A 154 1.20 -19.42 1.24
C TYR A 154 0.98 -18.14 2.03
N MET A 155 0.87 -18.25 3.36
CA MET A 155 0.62 -17.10 4.22
C MET A 155 1.94 -16.56 4.80
N GLY A 156 2.00 -15.23 4.99
CA GLY A 156 3.05 -14.61 5.77
C GLY A 156 2.88 -14.85 7.27
N ALA A 157 3.90 -14.50 8.03
CA ALA A 157 3.88 -14.60 9.49
C ALA A 157 4.66 -13.46 10.14
N ILE A 158 4.33 -13.16 11.40
CA ILE A 158 5.13 -12.30 12.27
C ILE A 158 6.16 -13.20 12.99
N VAL A 159 7.44 -12.96 12.73
CA VAL A 159 8.56 -13.68 13.36
C VAL A 159 9.52 -12.65 13.96
N ASP A 160 9.70 -12.67 15.27
CA ASP A 160 10.57 -11.74 16.00
C ASP A 160 10.25 -10.25 15.72
N GLY A 161 8.96 -9.93 15.65
CA GLY A 161 8.47 -8.56 15.37
C GLY A 161 8.60 -8.13 13.90
N VAL A 162 8.92 -9.05 13.00
CA VAL A 162 9.04 -8.79 11.56
C VAL A 162 7.97 -9.57 10.81
N ILE A 163 7.20 -8.87 9.97
CA ILE A 163 6.29 -9.52 9.01
C ILE A 163 7.13 -10.05 7.86
N LYS A 164 7.03 -11.37 7.62
CA LYS A 164 7.71 -12.05 6.52
C LYS A 164 6.68 -12.74 5.63
N PHE A 165 6.80 -12.53 4.34
CA PHE A 165 6.01 -13.23 3.33
C PHE A 165 6.84 -14.37 2.72
N PRO A 166 6.21 -15.50 2.33
CA PRO A 166 6.90 -16.54 1.58
C PRO A 166 7.33 -16.01 0.20
N ALA A 167 8.41 -16.58 -0.34
CA ALA A 167 8.75 -16.35 -1.74
C ALA A 167 7.64 -16.87 -2.66
N PHE A 168 7.48 -16.25 -3.82
CA PHE A 168 6.57 -16.77 -4.85
C PHE A 168 6.93 -18.20 -5.22
N LYS A 169 5.91 -19.04 -5.36
CA LYS A 169 6.05 -20.46 -5.72
C LYS A 169 5.62 -20.70 -7.14
#